data_b1dd5f313541b7865b00777e212f7ebd
#
_entry.id   b1dd5f313541b7865b00777e212f7ebd
#
_cell.length_a   1.000
_cell.length_b   1.000
_cell.length_c   1.000
_cell.angle_alpha   90.00
_cell.angle_beta   90.00
_cell.angle_gamma   90.00
#
_symmetry.space_group_name_H-M   'P 1'
#
loop_
_entity.id
_entity.type
_entity.pdbx_description
1 polymer ?
#
loop_
_entity_poly.entity_id
_entity_poly.type
_entity_poly.pdbx_seq_one_letter_code
_entity_poly.pdbx_strand_id
1 'polypeptide(L)'
;MVLKTSQKAGSFLLALVMLLSLTSVFCFKSASAATDGEWKYELENGGVTITGFIGTSRTISVPSKVNGQRVKKVTALNNNNTKASVTTVSFANGIEEIGTGVCKGYISLERVALPDTLVTIGSDAFFNCSSLTGITIPNSVTTIGTNAFNGCIALISADLSCKATVIPDGLFTGCKSLTTAALPSYTTDIGVAAFSGCSSLASINIPDTVKTIAKDAFNGCASLKRISLSTELKTIGEMAFKDCTGLTEIFIPNKVKTISEEAFSGCTSLQNAYIGSSVSVIKKYIFSGCTALKNIVFGGDYYNFTDLSSTAVTGTYTYYPSKYADGWSHYDVVNMKSYSAPTSVAISGTTEAAPGAKVTLKVTATPAGGEFNNVYVLKSSNPNVAYISDDGTIIARATGITTITAYTVSGASASVTFSVTPDKPQNLTATAKTTTSAELTWKEIPNVTGYNIYRSTSKNGTFKKVGSATTNSYTDKGLSKGKTYYYKVACYVNSDGKQALSAYSSVVSVKAAAPAPAQISAKKA
;
A
#
# COMPACT_ATOMS: atom_id res chain seq x y z
N MET A 1 18.61 -59.50 54.69
CA MET A 1 17.53 -60.13 53.93
C MET A 1 17.71 -59.75 52.48
N VAL A 2 18.00 -60.74 51.68
CA VAL A 2 18.75 -60.69 50.42
C VAL A 2 17.78 -60.57 49.23
N LEU A 3 18.19 -59.71 48.27
CA LEU A 3 17.98 -59.79 46.80
C LEU A 3 16.56 -60.08 46.22
N LYS A 4 16.07 -59.10 45.49
CA LYS A 4 15.44 -59.27 44.16
C LYS A 4 15.46 -57.94 43.39
N THR A 5 16.57 -57.63 42.75
CA THR A 5 16.68 -56.57 41.72
C THR A 5 17.64 -57.03 40.64
N SER A 6 17.19 -57.79 39.65
CA SER A 6 17.99 -58.03 38.44
C SER A 6 17.17 -58.56 37.24
N GLN A 7 16.00 -57.99 36.92
CA GLN A 7 15.36 -58.34 35.64
C GLN A 7 14.74 -57.16 34.88
N LYS A 8 14.95 -55.92 35.33
CA LYS A 8 14.44 -54.73 34.54
C LYS A 8 15.52 -53.91 33.83
N ALA A 9 16.79 -54.26 34.00
CA ALA A 9 17.90 -53.53 33.31
C ALA A 9 18.17 -54.03 31.88
N GLY A 10 17.83 -55.29 31.55
CA GLY A 10 18.07 -55.85 30.22
C GLY A 10 17.13 -55.36 29.12
N SER A 11 15.87 -55.10 29.47
CA SER A 11 14.87 -54.60 28.47
C SER A 11 15.01 -53.14 28.13
N PHE A 12 15.60 -52.33 29.02
CA PHE A 12 15.80 -50.90 28.74
C PHE A 12 17.05 -50.66 27.86
N LEU A 13 18.02 -51.54 27.97
CA LEU A 13 19.23 -51.45 27.15
C LEU A 13 18.99 -51.92 25.70
N LEU A 14 18.09 -52.93 25.49
CA LEU A 14 17.71 -53.36 24.13
C LEU A 14 16.81 -52.33 23.42
N ALA A 15 15.94 -51.65 24.15
CA ALA A 15 15.08 -50.58 23.60
C ALA A 15 15.93 -49.33 23.27
N LEU A 16 16.97 -49.01 24.06
CA LEU A 16 17.86 -47.88 23.81
C LEU A 16 18.81 -48.17 22.63
N VAL A 17 19.28 -49.41 22.43
CA VAL A 17 20.07 -49.81 21.28
C VAL A 17 19.23 -49.88 20.00
N MET A 18 17.96 -50.27 20.06
CA MET A 18 17.04 -50.20 18.90
C MET A 18 16.63 -48.75 18.57
N LEU A 19 16.49 -47.85 19.54
CA LEU A 19 16.26 -46.44 19.27
C LEU A 19 17.52 -45.73 18.69
N LEU A 20 18.71 -46.13 19.08
CA LEU A 20 19.96 -45.62 18.53
C LEU A 20 20.30 -46.21 17.15
N SER A 21 19.74 -47.38 16.80
CA SER A 21 19.91 -47.97 15.45
C SER A 21 18.87 -47.44 14.42
N LEU A 22 17.76 -46.82 14.86
CA LEU A 22 16.81 -46.16 13.98
C LEU A 22 17.13 -44.66 13.75
N THR A 23 18.09 -44.08 14.50
CA THR A 23 18.55 -42.69 14.28
C THR A 23 19.79 -42.59 13.38
N SER A 24 20.31 -43.67 12.86
CA SER A 24 21.51 -43.69 12.03
C SER A 24 21.28 -43.88 10.54
N VAL A 25 20.07 -43.66 10.04
CA VAL A 25 19.79 -43.69 8.58
C VAL A 25 19.13 -42.39 8.09
N PHE A 26 19.21 -41.28 8.84
CA PHE A 26 19.20 -39.97 8.20
C PHE A 26 20.63 -39.60 7.89
N CYS A 27 21.23 -40.30 6.92
CA CYS A 27 22.32 -39.80 6.15
C CYS A 27 21.83 -38.51 5.50
N PHE A 28 22.14 -37.35 6.09
CA PHE A 28 22.17 -36.12 5.33
C PHE A 28 23.19 -36.34 4.23
N LYS A 29 22.71 -36.84 3.07
CA LYS A 29 23.46 -36.77 1.85
C LYS A 29 23.68 -35.27 1.68
N SER A 30 24.87 -34.76 2.00
CA SER A 30 25.25 -33.41 1.64
C SER A 30 24.93 -33.29 0.15
N ALA A 31 24.03 -32.39 -0.20
CA ALA A 31 23.67 -32.18 -1.58
C ALA A 31 24.97 -31.90 -2.33
N SER A 32 25.39 -32.82 -3.20
CA SER A 32 26.59 -32.63 -4.02
C SER A 32 26.24 -31.58 -5.04
N ALA A 33 26.96 -30.45 -5.05
CA ALA A 33 26.80 -29.43 -6.07
C ALA A 33 27.04 -30.06 -7.45
N ALA A 34 26.06 -29.97 -8.32
CA ALA A 34 26.10 -30.48 -9.69
C ALA A 34 26.03 -29.32 -10.69
N THR A 35 26.35 -29.59 -11.95
CA THR A 35 26.22 -28.63 -13.06
C THR A 35 25.31 -29.18 -14.16
N ASP A 36 24.49 -28.28 -14.72
CA ASP A 36 23.70 -28.55 -15.92
C ASP A 36 23.78 -27.32 -16.84
N GLY A 37 24.50 -27.44 -17.94
CA GLY A 37 24.84 -26.29 -18.77
C GLY A 37 25.62 -25.22 -18.01
N GLU A 38 25.07 -24.00 -17.95
CA GLU A 38 25.69 -22.86 -17.24
C GLU A 38 25.30 -22.77 -15.75
N TRP A 39 24.57 -23.75 -15.19
CA TRP A 39 24.00 -23.68 -13.85
C TRP A 39 24.70 -24.62 -12.88
N LYS A 40 25.12 -24.08 -11.74
CA LYS A 40 25.46 -24.86 -10.55
C LYS A 40 24.21 -25.00 -9.70
N TYR A 41 23.95 -26.22 -9.22
CA TYR A 41 22.73 -26.47 -8.46
C TYR A 41 22.90 -27.56 -7.42
N GLU A 42 22.01 -27.60 -6.48
CA GLU A 42 21.85 -28.64 -5.47
C GLU A 42 20.42 -29.21 -5.56
N LEU A 43 20.30 -30.52 -5.31
CA LEU A 43 19.01 -31.19 -5.26
C LEU A 43 18.49 -31.15 -3.82
N GLU A 44 17.31 -30.61 -3.63
CA GLU A 44 16.60 -30.58 -2.35
C GLU A 44 15.27 -31.33 -2.46
N ASN A 45 14.70 -31.74 -1.30
CA ASN A 45 13.39 -32.36 -1.27
C ASN A 45 12.34 -31.40 -1.85
N GLY A 46 11.85 -31.73 -3.06
CA GLY A 46 10.81 -30.99 -3.76
C GLY A 46 11.27 -30.01 -4.83
N GLY A 47 12.56 -29.98 -5.21
CA GLY A 47 13.05 -29.16 -6.32
C GLY A 47 14.57 -28.95 -6.36
N VAL A 48 14.97 -27.93 -7.09
CA VAL A 48 16.37 -27.54 -7.28
C VAL A 48 16.60 -26.17 -6.65
N THR A 49 17.73 -26.04 -5.96
CA THR A 49 18.32 -24.76 -5.56
C THR A 49 19.47 -24.42 -6.48
N ILE A 50 19.40 -23.30 -7.21
CA ILE A 50 20.54 -22.79 -7.98
C ILE A 50 21.53 -22.15 -7.03
N THR A 51 22.78 -22.59 -7.09
CA THR A 51 23.90 -22.14 -6.27
C THR A 51 24.97 -21.37 -7.06
N GLY A 52 24.82 -21.25 -8.40
CA GLY A 52 25.72 -20.44 -9.21
C GLY A 52 25.36 -20.42 -10.69
N PHE A 53 25.90 -19.44 -11.39
CA PHE A 53 25.88 -19.27 -12.82
C PHE A 53 27.33 -19.18 -13.33
N ILE A 54 27.74 -20.02 -14.27
CA ILE A 54 29.10 -20.07 -14.82
C ILE A 54 29.22 -19.50 -16.23
N GLY A 55 28.08 -19.09 -16.83
CA GLY A 55 28.04 -18.44 -18.14
C GLY A 55 28.69 -17.06 -18.16
N THR A 56 28.92 -16.54 -19.36
CA THR A 56 29.55 -15.21 -19.59
C THR A 56 28.56 -14.17 -20.13
N SER A 57 27.29 -14.53 -20.22
CA SER A 57 26.25 -13.63 -20.76
C SER A 57 26.04 -12.39 -19.87
N ARG A 58 25.80 -11.26 -20.52
CA ARG A 58 25.37 -10.03 -19.86
C ARG A 58 23.89 -10.05 -19.43
N THR A 59 23.12 -11.02 -19.97
CA THR A 59 21.74 -11.29 -19.60
C THR A 59 21.66 -12.68 -19.00
N ILE A 60 21.19 -12.77 -17.76
CA ILE A 60 20.98 -14.02 -17.04
C ILE A 60 19.49 -14.31 -17.00
N SER A 61 19.07 -15.42 -17.63
CA SER A 61 17.69 -15.89 -17.56
C SER A 61 17.64 -17.17 -16.73
N VAL A 62 17.29 -17.03 -15.44
CA VAL A 62 17.19 -18.16 -14.51
C VAL A 62 16.03 -19.06 -14.93
N PRO A 63 16.26 -20.33 -15.29
CA PRO A 63 15.26 -21.20 -15.86
C PRO A 63 14.29 -21.76 -14.80
N SER A 64 13.11 -22.21 -15.22
CA SER A 64 12.15 -22.89 -14.35
C SER A 64 12.52 -24.34 -14.03
N LYS A 65 13.47 -24.92 -14.76
CA LYS A 65 13.97 -26.30 -14.57
C LYS A 65 15.46 -26.39 -14.84
N VAL A 66 16.15 -27.20 -14.05
CA VAL A 66 17.54 -27.60 -14.21
C VAL A 66 17.60 -29.11 -14.01
N ASN A 67 18.29 -29.83 -14.86
CA ASN A 67 18.33 -31.30 -14.87
C ASN A 67 16.90 -31.92 -14.81
N GLY A 68 15.96 -31.37 -15.56
CA GLY A 68 14.57 -31.81 -15.61
C GLY A 68 13.73 -31.51 -14.34
N GLN A 69 14.33 -31.06 -13.25
CA GLN A 69 13.69 -30.76 -11.98
C GLN A 69 13.32 -29.27 -11.87
N ARG A 70 12.25 -28.96 -11.13
CA ARG A 70 11.80 -27.57 -10.91
C ARG A 70 12.81 -26.78 -10.08
N VAL A 71 13.14 -25.56 -10.53
CA VAL A 71 13.90 -24.60 -9.74
C VAL A 71 12.93 -23.86 -8.81
N LYS A 72 13.17 -23.94 -7.51
CA LYS A 72 12.39 -23.26 -6.49
C LYS A 72 13.13 -22.11 -5.83
N LYS A 73 14.45 -22.23 -5.74
CA LYS A 73 15.28 -21.30 -4.99
C LYS A 73 16.53 -20.94 -5.78
N VAL A 74 16.98 -19.70 -5.59
CA VAL A 74 18.26 -19.22 -6.12
C VAL A 74 19.04 -18.64 -4.96
N THR A 75 20.20 -19.20 -4.62
CA THR A 75 21.04 -18.71 -3.52
C THR A 75 22.25 -17.92 -3.99
N ALA A 76 22.68 -18.15 -5.23
CA ALA A 76 23.76 -17.37 -5.83
C ALA A 76 23.67 -17.38 -7.36
N LEU A 77 24.11 -16.28 -7.97
CA LEU A 77 24.37 -16.17 -9.41
C LEU A 77 25.84 -15.79 -9.67
N ASN A 78 26.71 -16.08 -8.68
CA ASN A 78 28.11 -15.62 -8.68
C ASN A 78 28.90 -16.29 -9.82
N ASN A 79 29.26 -15.49 -10.80
CA ASN A 79 30.48 -15.68 -11.56
C ASN A 79 31.32 -14.41 -11.35
N ASN A 80 32.46 -14.53 -10.68
CA ASN A 80 33.33 -13.41 -10.36
C ASN A 80 33.78 -12.59 -11.59
N ASN A 81 33.74 -13.20 -12.78
CA ASN A 81 34.19 -12.59 -14.04
C ASN A 81 33.08 -11.78 -14.76
N THR A 82 31.77 -11.99 -14.42
CA THR A 82 30.66 -11.36 -15.13
C THR A 82 29.80 -10.44 -14.27
N LYS A 83 29.99 -10.47 -12.95
CA LYS A 83 29.20 -9.67 -11.98
C LYS A 83 29.11 -8.19 -12.34
N ALA A 84 30.22 -7.60 -12.78
CA ALA A 84 30.28 -6.18 -13.17
C ALA A 84 29.72 -5.88 -14.57
N SER A 85 29.47 -6.90 -15.40
CA SER A 85 29.01 -6.73 -16.78
C SER A 85 27.56 -7.13 -17.03
N VAL A 86 26.90 -7.80 -16.07
CA VAL A 86 25.51 -8.23 -16.19
C VAL A 86 24.59 -7.04 -16.13
N THR A 87 23.74 -6.89 -17.16
CA THR A 87 22.78 -5.78 -17.28
C THR A 87 21.33 -6.19 -17.02
N THR A 88 21.02 -7.47 -17.16
CA THR A 88 19.64 -7.96 -16.98
C THR A 88 19.64 -9.32 -16.28
N VAL A 89 18.75 -9.46 -15.30
CA VAL A 89 18.46 -10.75 -14.65
C VAL A 89 16.95 -10.99 -14.67
N SER A 90 16.54 -12.15 -15.13
CA SER A 90 15.15 -12.59 -15.09
C SER A 90 15.03 -13.94 -14.38
N PHE A 91 13.96 -14.10 -13.60
CA PHE A 91 13.65 -15.32 -12.88
C PHE A 91 12.37 -15.93 -13.45
N ALA A 92 12.41 -17.20 -13.83
CA ALA A 92 11.25 -17.88 -14.41
C ALA A 92 10.18 -18.18 -13.34
N ASN A 93 8.92 -18.32 -13.81
CA ASN A 93 7.83 -18.79 -12.95
C ASN A 93 8.15 -20.20 -12.39
N GLY A 94 7.79 -20.42 -11.13
CA GLY A 94 8.12 -21.59 -10.34
C GLY A 94 9.19 -21.33 -9.28
N ILE A 95 9.96 -20.24 -9.41
CA ILE A 95 10.92 -19.79 -8.39
C ILE A 95 10.13 -19.08 -7.29
N GLU A 96 10.32 -19.55 -6.05
CA GLU A 96 9.62 -19.11 -4.84
C GLU A 96 10.52 -18.25 -3.94
N GLU A 97 11.86 -18.41 -4.04
CA GLU A 97 12.82 -17.71 -3.20
C GLU A 97 14.05 -17.21 -3.98
N ILE A 98 14.36 -15.93 -3.82
CA ILE A 98 15.64 -15.32 -4.14
C ILE A 98 16.38 -15.12 -2.82
N GLY A 99 17.47 -15.82 -2.62
CA GLY A 99 18.21 -15.85 -1.36
C GLY A 99 19.04 -14.60 -1.08
N THR A 100 19.77 -14.65 0.02
CA THR A 100 20.63 -13.55 0.48
C THR A 100 21.74 -13.25 -0.52
N GLY A 101 21.87 -11.98 -0.94
CA GLY A 101 22.97 -11.49 -1.74
C GLY A 101 23.06 -12.00 -3.18
N VAL A 102 22.02 -12.61 -3.73
CA VAL A 102 22.02 -13.26 -5.06
C VAL A 102 22.58 -12.37 -6.17
N CYS A 103 22.19 -11.10 -6.21
CA CYS A 103 22.71 -10.10 -7.16
C CYS A 103 23.52 -8.99 -6.47
N LYS A 104 24.03 -9.22 -5.26
CA LYS A 104 24.80 -8.22 -4.50
C LYS A 104 26.00 -7.71 -5.29
N GLY A 105 26.04 -6.38 -5.52
CA GLY A 105 27.13 -5.70 -6.23
C GLY A 105 27.15 -5.93 -7.74
N TYR A 106 26.02 -6.24 -8.36
CA TYR A 106 25.86 -6.25 -9.81
C TYR A 106 25.70 -4.80 -10.30
N ILE A 107 26.81 -4.08 -10.34
CA ILE A 107 26.83 -2.62 -10.54
C ILE A 107 26.27 -2.16 -11.87
N SER A 108 26.32 -3.00 -12.91
CA SER A 108 25.75 -2.71 -14.25
C SER A 108 24.33 -3.24 -14.43
N LEU A 109 23.73 -3.84 -13.40
CA LEU A 109 22.37 -4.40 -13.49
C LEU A 109 21.34 -3.28 -13.63
N GLU A 110 20.72 -3.19 -14.78
CA GLU A 110 19.72 -2.16 -15.14
C GLU A 110 18.29 -2.65 -14.93
N ARG A 111 18.05 -3.96 -15.14
CA ARG A 111 16.71 -4.54 -15.15
C ARG A 111 16.66 -5.88 -14.43
N VAL A 112 15.60 -6.04 -13.65
CA VAL A 112 15.25 -7.29 -12.97
C VAL A 112 13.80 -7.64 -13.29
N ALA A 113 13.55 -8.89 -13.70
CA ALA A 113 12.20 -9.43 -13.84
C ALA A 113 11.97 -10.50 -12.77
N LEU A 114 11.01 -10.27 -11.88
CA LEU A 114 10.61 -11.17 -10.80
C LEU A 114 9.36 -11.97 -11.21
N PRO A 115 9.27 -13.27 -10.86
CA PRO A 115 8.13 -14.10 -11.22
C PRO A 115 6.95 -13.92 -10.26
N ASP A 116 5.72 -14.13 -10.75
CA ASP A 116 4.50 -14.07 -9.94
C ASP A 116 4.38 -15.18 -8.88
N THR A 117 5.29 -16.16 -8.91
CA THR A 117 5.40 -17.24 -7.92
C THR A 117 6.34 -16.90 -6.74
N LEU A 118 7.04 -15.76 -6.81
CA LEU A 118 8.02 -15.37 -5.81
C LEU A 118 7.34 -15.07 -4.47
N VAL A 119 7.86 -15.64 -3.39
CA VAL A 119 7.37 -15.48 -2.01
C VAL A 119 8.37 -14.69 -1.16
N THR A 120 9.67 -14.92 -1.38
CA THR A 120 10.74 -14.37 -0.54
C THR A 120 11.83 -13.72 -1.37
N ILE A 121 12.21 -12.49 -0.98
CA ILE A 121 13.43 -11.81 -1.41
C ILE A 121 14.34 -11.73 -0.19
N GLY A 122 15.52 -12.32 -0.25
CA GLY A 122 16.48 -12.38 0.84
C GLY A 122 17.19 -11.06 1.14
N SER A 123 17.87 -11.00 2.27
CA SER A 123 18.67 -9.83 2.65
C SER A 123 19.77 -9.56 1.62
N ASP A 124 20.07 -8.28 1.38
CA ASP A 124 21.09 -7.85 0.41
C ASP A 124 20.88 -8.38 -1.02
N ALA A 125 19.72 -8.94 -1.39
CA ALA A 125 19.55 -9.65 -2.66
C ALA A 125 19.99 -8.83 -3.89
N PHE A 126 19.77 -7.52 -3.88
CA PHE A 126 20.17 -6.55 -4.90
C PHE A 126 21.00 -5.39 -4.32
N PHE A 127 21.71 -5.64 -3.21
CA PHE A 127 22.55 -4.62 -2.57
C PHE A 127 23.60 -4.07 -3.55
N ASN A 128 23.71 -2.72 -3.64
CA ASN A 128 24.63 -2.03 -4.55
C ASN A 128 24.45 -2.40 -6.05
N CYS A 129 23.24 -2.70 -6.50
CA CYS A 129 22.91 -2.73 -7.93
C CYS A 129 22.76 -1.28 -8.43
N SER A 130 23.89 -0.58 -8.58
CA SER A 130 23.93 0.87 -8.74
C SER A 130 23.31 1.40 -10.03
N SER A 131 23.15 0.56 -11.06
CA SER A 131 22.50 0.90 -12.34
C SER A 131 21.03 0.50 -12.41
N LEU A 132 20.47 -0.18 -11.39
CA LEU A 132 19.06 -0.62 -11.40
C LEU A 132 18.13 0.59 -11.39
N THR A 133 17.28 0.72 -12.43
CA THR A 133 16.45 1.92 -12.63
C THR A 133 15.02 1.80 -12.08
N GLY A 134 14.49 0.59 -11.95
CA GLY A 134 13.15 0.35 -11.43
C GLY A 134 12.99 -1.08 -10.92
N ILE A 135 12.07 -1.25 -9.99
CA ILE A 135 11.68 -2.58 -9.48
C ILE A 135 10.18 -2.64 -9.22
N THR A 136 9.56 -3.74 -9.62
CA THR A 136 8.18 -4.10 -9.26
C THR A 136 8.22 -5.42 -8.50
N ILE A 137 7.76 -5.41 -7.27
CA ILE A 137 7.68 -6.60 -6.40
C ILE A 137 6.32 -7.25 -6.59
N PRO A 138 6.25 -8.53 -7.02
CA PRO A 138 4.99 -9.23 -7.25
C PRO A 138 4.11 -9.34 -6.01
N ASN A 139 2.79 -9.37 -6.22
CA ASN A 139 1.79 -9.50 -5.13
C ASN A 139 1.90 -10.82 -4.33
N SER A 140 2.60 -11.82 -4.85
CA SER A 140 2.89 -13.08 -4.15
C SER A 140 3.92 -12.93 -3.03
N VAL A 141 4.79 -11.90 -3.08
CA VAL A 141 5.86 -11.69 -2.10
C VAL A 141 5.29 -11.31 -0.73
N THR A 142 5.66 -12.07 0.28
CA THR A 142 5.30 -11.85 1.69
C THR A 142 6.47 -11.41 2.55
N THR A 143 7.70 -11.68 2.09
CA THR A 143 8.92 -11.40 2.87
C THR A 143 9.97 -10.72 2.00
N ILE A 144 10.47 -9.58 2.47
CA ILE A 144 11.61 -8.87 1.90
C ILE A 144 12.67 -8.75 3.00
N GLY A 145 13.90 -9.13 2.70
CA GLY A 145 15.01 -9.07 3.64
C GLY A 145 15.62 -7.67 3.79
N THR A 146 16.39 -7.50 4.86
CA THR A 146 17.08 -6.24 5.14
C THR A 146 18.06 -5.87 4.03
N ASN A 147 18.20 -4.56 3.75
CA ASN A 147 19.10 -4.00 2.74
C ASN A 147 18.89 -4.54 1.30
N ALA A 148 17.74 -5.14 0.99
CA ALA A 148 17.55 -5.84 -0.29
C ALA A 148 17.87 -4.97 -1.51
N PHE A 149 17.61 -3.66 -1.47
CA PHE A 149 17.90 -2.68 -2.53
C PHE A 149 18.79 -1.52 -2.04
N ASN A 150 19.50 -1.70 -0.92
CA ASN A 150 20.40 -0.68 -0.39
C ASN A 150 21.49 -0.35 -1.42
N GLY A 151 21.76 0.94 -1.65
CA GLY A 151 22.78 1.41 -2.59
C GLY A 151 22.41 1.31 -4.07
N CYS A 152 21.15 1.05 -4.42
CA CYS A 152 20.64 1.14 -5.80
C CYS A 152 20.48 2.62 -6.21
N ILE A 153 21.59 3.32 -6.42
CA ILE A 153 21.62 4.78 -6.57
C ILE A 153 20.85 5.32 -7.79
N ALA A 154 20.72 4.52 -8.86
CA ALA A 154 19.98 4.87 -10.06
C ALA A 154 18.48 4.52 -10.00
N LEU A 155 18.01 3.88 -8.92
CA LEU A 155 16.63 3.43 -8.78
C LEU A 155 15.70 4.64 -8.73
N ILE A 156 14.81 4.78 -9.73
CA ILE A 156 13.90 5.92 -9.88
C ILE A 156 12.54 5.63 -9.22
N SER A 157 12.07 4.38 -9.35
CA SER A 157 10.77 3.97 -8.82
C SER A 157 10.80 2.57 -8.24
N ALA A 158 10.05 2.36 -7.16
CA ALA A 158 9.83 1.05 -6.55
C ALA A 158 8.33 0.83 -6.35
N ASP A 159 7.80 -0.27 -6.89
CA ASP A 159 6.44 -0.72 -6.65
C ASP A 159 6.46 -1.96 -5.76
N LEU A 160 6.03 -1.79 -4.51
CA LEU A 160 5.90 -2.85 -3.53
C LEU A 160 4.44 -3.28 -3.37
N SER A 161 3.70 -3.41 -4.47
CA SER A 161 2.31 -3.91 -4.46
C SER A 161 2.25 -5.40 -4.06
N CYS A 162 2.87 -5.74 -2.93
CA CYS A 162 3.03 -7.08 -2.40
C CYS A 162 2.29 -7.26 -1.05
N LYS A 163 2.39 -8.44 -0.45
CA LYS A 163 1.75 -8.78 0.83
C LYS A 163 2.65 -8.59 2.05
N ALA A 164 3.83 -8.02 1.88
CA ALA A 164 4.71 -7.72 3.00
C ALA A 164 4.05 -6.71 3.95
N THR A 165 4.12 -6.98 5.26
CA THR A 165 3.55 -6.12 6.29
C THR A 165 4.57 -5.21 6.95
N VAL A 166 5.85 -5.41 6.66
CA VAL A 166 6.95 -4.61 7.19
C VAL A 166 7.84 -4.15 6.03
N ILE A 167 8.19 -2.88 6.02
CA ILE A 167 9.30 -2.37 5.20
C ILE A 167 10.57 -2.61 6.00
N PRO A 168 11.46 -3.52 5.56
CA PRO A 168 12.60 -3.93 6.36
C PRO A 168 13.66 -2.84 6.50
N ASP A 169 14.55 -3.05 7.50
CA ASP A 169 15.66 -2.15 7.75
C ASP A 169 16.54 -2.00 6.50
N GLY A 170 16.92 -0.78 6.22
CA GLY A 170 17.81 -0.41 5.13
C GLY A 170 17.30 -0.69 3.72
N LEU A 171 16.03 -1.05 3.52
CA LEU A 171 15.51 -1.53 2.22
C LEU A 171 15.98 -0.70 1.03
N PHE A 172 15.88 0.63 1.11
CA PHE A 172 16.27 1.58 0.07
C PHE A 172 17.31 2.59 0.53
N THR A 173 18.09 2.27 1.57
CA THR A 173 19.15 3.19 2.04
C THR A 173 20.04 3.60 0.88
N GLY A 174 20.25 4.91 0.70
CA GLY A 174 21.12 5.44 -0.33
C GLY A 174 20.61 5.36 -1.77
N CYS A 175 19.32 5.04 -1.99
CA CYS A 175 18.68 5.11 -3.31
C CYS A 175 18.43 6.58 -3.72
N LYS A 176 19.52 7.28 -4.08
CA LYS A 176 19.51 8.74 -4.27
C LYS A 176 18.57 9.24 -5.35
N SER A 177 18.34 8.45 -6.41
CA SER A 177 17.44 8.80 -7.52
C SER A 177 15.98 8.41 -7.29
N LEU A 178 15.65 7.73 -6.16
CA LEU A 178 14.29 7.26 -5.90
C LEU A 178 13.35 8.45 -5.71
N THR A 179 12.41 8.62 -6.64
CA THR A 179 11.42 9.71 -6.62
C THR A 179 10.09 9.28 -6.02
N THR A 180 9.72 8.00 -6.20
CA THR A 180 8.46 7.44 -5.74
C THR A 180 8.62 6.00 -5.27
N ALA A 181 7.94 5.64 -4.18
CA ALA A 181 7.79 4.27 -3.72
C ALA A 181 6.33 4.01 -3.34
N ALA A 182 5.73 2.97 -3.96
CA ALA A 182 4.39 2.51 -3.58
C ALA A 182 4.55 1.43 -2.49
N LEU A 183 4.06 1.71 -1.28
CA LEU A 183 4.13 0.78 -0.15
C LEU A 183 2.95 -0.20 -0.16
N PRO A 184 3.13 -1.43 0.36
CA PRO A 184 2.03 -2.37 0.58
C PRO A 184 0.95 -1.75 1.47
N SER A 185 -0.33 -1.93 1.12
CA SER A 185 -1.46 -1.35 1.87
C SER A 185 -1.60 -1.90 3.30
N TYR A 186 -0.99 -3.04 3.59
CA TYR A 186 -0.99 -3.69 4.90
C TYR A 186 0.27 -3.39 5.74
N THR A 187 1.13 -2.48 5.30
CA THR A 187 2.35 -2.11 6.04
C THR A 187 2.01 -1.62 7.44
N THR A 188 2.58 -2.26 8.45
CA THR A 188 2.44 -1.89 9.87
C THR A 188 3.64 -1.13 10.41
N ASP A 189 4.83 -1.37 9.85
CA ASP A 189 6.09 -0.82 10.35
C ASP A 189 7.01 -0.43 9.20
N ILE A 190 7.68 0.72 9.35
CA ILE A 190 8.76 1.17 8.48
C ILE A 190 10.05 1.06 9.28
N GLY A 191 10.94 0.19 8.83
CA GLY A 191 12.16 -0.22 9.52
C GLY A 191 13.25 0.86 9.61
N VAL A 192 14.31 0.53 10.35
CA VAL A 192 15.46 1.42 10.56
C VAL A 192 16.11 1.77 9.23
N ALA A 193 16.32 3.07 8.99
CA ALA A 193 16.97 3.60 7.78
C ALA A 193 16.37 3.11 6.45
N ALA A 194 15.09 2.69 6.44
CA ALA A 194 14.46 2.06 5.27
C ALA A 194 14.53 2.93 4.00
N PHE A 195 14.45 4.26 4.11
CA PHE A 195 14.58 5.25 3.03
C PHE A 195 15.69 6.28 3.31
N SER A 196 16.62 5.97 4.21
CA SER A 196 17.71 6.90 4.56
C SER A 196 18.54 7.25 3.34
N GLY A 197 18.77 8.55 3.10
CA GLY A 197 19.51 9.05 1.94
C GLY A 197 18.80 8.95 0.59
N CYS A 198 17.48 8.71 0.55
CA CYS A 198 16.65 8.83 -0.66
C CYS A 198 16.42 10.31 -0.99
N SER A 199 17.49 11.01 -1.38
CA SER A 199 17.49 12.48 -1.51
C SER A 199 16.53 13.04 -2.56
N SER A 200 16.15 12.25 -3.57
CA SER A 200 15.17 12.64 -4.60
C SER A 200 13.72 12.26 -4.26
N LEU A 201 13.45 11.60 -3.12
CA LEU A 201 12.10 11.17 -2.75
C LEU A 201 11.24 12.39 -2.47
N ALA A 202 10.37 12.73 -3.43
CA ALA A 202 9.55 13.94 -3.38
C ALA A 202 8.24 13.72 -2.62
N SER A 203 7.69 12.53 -2.68
CA SER A 203 6.47 12.15 -1.96
C SER A 203 6.44 10.64 -1.70
N ILE A 204 5.79 10.25 -0.61
CA ILE A 204 5.50 8.85 -0.28
C ILE A 204 4.16 8.77 0.44
N ASN A 205 3.32 7.82 0.01
CA ASN A 205 2.06 7.56 0.68
C ASN A 205 2.28 6.54 1.81
N ILE A 206 2.12 6.96 3.05
CA ILE A 206 2.19 6.09 4.22
C ILE A 206 0.80 5.49 4.49
N PRO A 207 0.63 4.15 4.38
CA PRO A 207 -0.66 3.51 4.68
C PRO A 207 -1.13 3.79 6.11
N ASP A 208 -2.45 3.93 6.30
CA ASP A 208 -3.03 4.18 7.64
C ASP A 208 -2.95 2.98 8.60
N THR A 209 -2.38 1.87 8.16
CA THR A 209 -2.01 0.71 8.99
C THR A 209 -0.68 0.86 9.71
N VAL A 210 0.17 1.83 9.31
CA VAL A 210 1.52 2.02 9.87
C VAL A 210 1.44 2.52 11.31
N LYS A 211 2.07 1.80 12.22
CA LYS A 211 2.12 2.08 13.67
C LYS A 211 3.47 2.62 14.11
N THR A 212 4.53 2.27 13.38
CA THR A 212 5.91 2.62 13.73
C THR A 212 6.67 3.17 12.51
N ILE A 213 7.32 4.31 12.69
CA ILE A 213 8.40 4.79 11.83
C ILE A 213 9.67 4.72 12.67
N ALA A 214 10.59 3.84 12.30
CA ALA A 214 11.78 3.55 13.09
C ALA A 214 12.87 4.62 12.95
N LYS A 215 13.99 4.41 13.66
CA LYS A 215 15.17 5.28 13.63
C LYS A 215 15.66 5.49 12.20
N ASP A 216 16.04 6.74 11.86
CA ASP A 216 16.61 7.13 10.56
C ASP A 216 15.74 6.79 9.33
N ALA A 217 14.49 6.39 9.48
CA ALA A 217 13.68 5.81 8.41
C ALA A 217 13.62 6.68 7.13
N PHE A 218 13.57 8.00 7.26
CA PHE A 218 13.59 9.00 6.17
C PHE A 218 14.72 10.02 6.31
N ASN A 219 15.77 9.69 7.06
CA ASN A 219 16.90 10.59 7.26
C ASN A 219 17.54 10.98 5.90
N GLY A 220 17.70 12.28 5.64
CA GLY A 220 18.28 12.79 4.38
C GLY A 220 17.37 12.69 3.16
N CYS A 221 16.05 12.53 3.31
CA CYS A 221 15.07 12.65 2.22
C CYS A 221 14.86 14.14 1.86
N ALA A 222 15.89 14.75 1.26
CA ALA A 222 15.97 16.19 1.08
C ALA A 222 14.88 16.79 0.17
N SER A 223 14.35 16.01 -0.78
CA SER A 223 13.27 16.45 -1.68
C SER A 223 11.86 16.27 -1.14
N LEU A 224 11.71 15.66 0.05
CA LEU A 224 10.41 15.38 0.65
C LEU A 224 9.77 16.69 1.13
N LYS A 225 8.76 17.19 0.41
CA LYS A 225 8.13 18.49 0.70
C LYS A 225 7.03 18.37 1.74
N ARG A 226 6.26 17.30 1.68
CA ARG A 226 5.14 16.98 2.57
C ARG A 226 5.07 15.47 2.78
N ILE A 227 4.59 15.07 3.94
CA ILE A 227 4.30 13.67 4.23
C ILE A 227 3.01 13.59 5.06
N SER A 228 2.11 12.72 4.62
CA SER A 228 0.89 12.42 5.35
C SER A 228 1.10 11.17 6.20
N LEU A 229 1.33 11.34 7.50
CA LEU A 229 1.57 10.24 8.43
C LEU A 229 0.29 9.44 8.70
N SER A 230 0.46 8.14 9.02
CA SER A 230 -0.64 7.24 9.40
C SER A 230 -1.39 7.73 10.63
N THR A 231 -2.71 7.68 10.61
CA THR A 231 -3.54 8.00 11.79
C THR A 231 -3.40 6.97 12.91
N GLU A 232 -2.87 5.76 12.61
CA GLU A 232 -2.56 4.72 13.59
C GLU A 232 -1.14 4.81 14.14
N LEU A 233 -0.33 5.80 13.69
CA LEU A 233 1.06 5.95 14.10
C LEU A 233 1.15 6.21 15.61
N LYS A 234 2.01 5.45 16.29
CA LYS A 234 2.25 5.52 17.74
C LYS A 234 3.62 6.09 18.09
N THR A 235 4.61 5.84 17.24
CA THR A 235 6.01 6.19 17.51
C THR A 235 6.68 6.76 16.27
N ILE A 236 7.39 7.89 16.48
CA ILE A 236 8.34 8.46 15.52
C ILE A 236 9.72 8.28 16.14
N GLY A 237 10.56 7.50 15.45
CA GLY A 237 11.89 7.10 15.89
C GLY A 237 12.89 8.24 15.92
N GLU A 238 14.05 7.96 16.52
CA GLU A 238 15.20 8.86 16.55
C GLU A 238 15.65 9.21 15.12
N MET A 239 15.88 10.50 14.84
CA MET A 239 16.33 10.99 13.53
C MET A 239 15.42 10.58 12.35
N ALA A 240 14.18 10.17 12.60
CA ALA A 240 13.32 9.57 11.57
C ALA A 240 13.13 10.45 10.32
N PHE A 241 13.12 11.77 10.46
CA PHE A 241 13.03 12.77 9.39
C PHE A 241 14.17 13.79 9.45
N LYS A 242 15.30 13.42 10.07
CA LYS A 242 16.48 14.30 10.13
C LYS A 242 16.91 14.67 8.71
N ASP A 243 17.31 15.94 8.52
CA ASP A 243 17.79 16.48 7.24
C ASP A 243 16.81 16.31 6.07
N CYS A 244 15.50 16.23 6.34
CA CYS A 244 14.44 16.40 5.34
C CYS A 244 14.32 17.88 4.98
N THR A 245 15.35 18.44 4.32
CA THR A 245 15.50 19.88 4.10
C THR A 245 14.39 20.51 3.26
N GLY A 246 13.68 19.73 2.44
CA GLY A 246 12.53 20.17 1.65
C GLY A 246 11.21 20.23 2.40
N LEU A 247 11.12 19.63 3.60
CA LEU A 247 9.87 19.50 4.36
C LEU A 247 9.40 20.88 4.85
N THR A 248 8.21 21.30 4.42
CA THR A 248 7.68 22.64 4.73
C THR A 248 6.71 22.67 5.92
N GLU A 249 6.02 21.56 6.15
CA GLU A 249 5.12 21.40 7.27
C GLU A 249 5.03 19.93 7.69
N ILE A 250 4.71 19.69 8.96
CA ILE A 250 4.45 18.35 9.50
C ILE A 250 3.22 18.35 10.38
N PHE A 251 2.34 17.37 10.15
CA PHE A 251 1.19 17.07 10.99
C PHE A 251 1.41 15.75 11.70
N ILE A 252 1.64 15.78 13.01
CA ILE A 252 1.84 14.59 13.84
C ILE A 252 0.48 14.10 14.35
N PRO A 253 0.08 12.85 13.99
CA PRO A 253 -1.25 12.34 14.28
C PRO A 253 -1.54 12.18 15.78
N ASN A 254 -2.84 12.17 16.10
CA ASN A 254 -3.34 12.17 17.47
C ASN A 254 -3.08 10.86 18.26
N LYS A 255 -2.61 9.75 17.61
CA LYS A 255 -2.23 8.52 18.33
C LYS A 255 -0.75 8.44 18.67
N VAL A 256 0.08 9.34 18.15
CA VAL A 256 1.50 9.40 18.50
C VAL A 256 1.65 9.73 19.97
N LYS A 257 2.44 8.92 20.70
CA LYS A 257 2.75 9.10 22.12
C LYS A 257 4.14 9.70 22.33
N THR A 258 5.08 9.34 21.47
CA THR A 258 6.50 9.72 21.62
C THR A 258 7.04 10.26 20.30
N ILE A 259 7.71 11.41 20.38
CA ILE A 259 8.59 11.95 19.36
C ILE A 259 10.01 11.82 19.88
N SER A 260 10.82 10.99 19.21
CA SER A 260 12.17 10.67 19.67
C SER A 260 13.17 11.76 19.34
N GLU A 261 14.40 11.61 19.86
CA GLU A 261 15.49 12.58 19.73
C GLU A 261 15.80 12.90 18.27
N GLU A 262 16.04 14.18 17.96
CA GLU A 262 16.39 14.70 16.62
C GLU A 262 15.41 14.32 15.49
N ALA A 263 14.18 13.93 15.81
CA ALA A 263 13.25 13.35 14.83
C ALA A 263 13.06 14.21 13.57
N PHE A 264 13.13 15.55 13.66
CA PHE A 264 13.01 16.52 12.56
C PHE A 264 14.20 17.49 12.53
N SER A 265 15.33 17.15 13.17
CA SER A 265 16.54 17.99 13.17
C SER A 265 17.01 18.26 11.74
N GLY A 266 17.45 19.47 11.42
CA GLY A 266 17.93 19.84 10.08
C GLY A 266 16.87 20.01 9.00
N CYS A 267 15.57 19.98 9.34
CA CYS A 267 14.48 20.31 8.41
C CYS A 267 14.44 21.83 8.13
N THR A 268 15.39 22.34 7.35
CA THR A 268 15.64 23.78 7.19
C THR A 268 14.49 24.56 6.56
N SER A 269 13.61 23.92 5.78
CA SER A 269 12.42 24.54 5.17
C SER A 269 11.15 24.44 6.01
N LEU A 270 11.19 23.74 7.17
CA LEU A 270 10.02 23.48 8.00
C LEU A 270 9.51 24.79 8.61
N GLN A 271 8.29 25.21 8.26
CA GLN A 271 7.67 26.44 8.74
C GLN A 271 6.67 26.19 9.86
N ASN A 272 5.95 25.07 9.80
CA ASN A 272 4.90 24.76 10.76
C ASN A 272 4.97 23.29 11.21
N ALA A 273 4.87 23.08 12.53
CA ALA A 273 4.78 21.77 13.13
C ALA A 273 3.48 21.68 13.96
N TYR A 274 2.60 20.76 13.58
CA TYR A 274 1.32 20.51 14.26
C TYR A 274 1.42 19.21 15.05
N ILE A 275 1.36 19.30 16.37
CA ILE A 275 1.60 18.19 17.30
C ILE A 275 0.27 17.67 17.83
N GLY A 276 -0.10 16.45 17.46
CA GLY A 276 -1.36 15.83 17.84
C GLY A 276 -1.59 15.72 19.35
N SER A 277 -2.86 15.66 19.74
CA SER A 277 -3.32 15.82 21.13
C SER A 277 -2.91 14.71 22.11
N SER A 278 -2.34 13.60 21.66
CA SER A 278 -1.94 12.48 22.52
C SER A 278 -0.43 12.34 22.73
N VAL A 279 0.37 13.23 22.13
CA VAL A 279 1.82 13.21 22.34
C VAL A 279 2.09 13.56 23.82
N SER A 280 2.77 12.70 24.53
CA SER A 280 3.08 12.87 25.96
C SER A 280 4.58 12.90 26.25
N VAL A 281 5.41 12.50 25.28
CA VAL A 281 6.87 12.50 25.40
C VAL A 281 7.49 13.14 24.17
N ILE A 282 8.24 14.22 24.40
CA ILE A 282 9.06 14.88 23.37
C ILE A 282 10.51 14.87 23.87
N LYS A 283 11.38 14.24 23.07
CA LYS A 283 12.80 14.13 23.37
C LYS A 283 13.56 15.39 22.93
N LYS A 284 14.89 15.41 23.16
CA LYS A 284 15.74 16.58 22.86
C LYS A 284 15.91 16.79 21.36
N TYR A 285 16.18 18.03 20.98
CA TYR A 285 16.65 18.46 19.65
C TYR A 285 15.71 18.15 18.50
N ILE A 286 14.40 17.90 18.76
CA ILE A 286 13.47 17.45 17.70
C ILE A 286 13.39 18.40 16.51
N PHE A 287 13.56 19.73 16.71
CA PHE A 287 13.57 20.75 15.66
C PHE A 287 14.89 21.53 15.59
N SER A 288 15.97 20.96 16.13
CA SER A 288 17.30 21.58 16.03
C SER A 288 17.67 21.84 14.56
N GLY A 289 18.12 23.05 14.24
CA GLY A 289 18.45 23.41 12.84
C GLY A 289 17.27 23.67 11.91
N CYS A 290 16.03 23.67 12.38
CA CYS A 290 14.84 24.05 11.59
C CYS A 290 14.74 25.57 11.45
N THR A 291 15.64 26.18 10.67
CA THR A 291 15.84 27.64 10.59
C THR A 291 14.64 28.43 10.07
N ALA A 292 13.72 27.79 9.33
CA ALA A 292 12.51 28.41 8.82
C ALA A 292 11.29 28.24 9.75
N LEU A 293 11.42 27.58 10.92
CA LEU A 293 10.31 27.23 11.78
C LEU A 293 9.69 28.49 12.41
N LYS A 294 8.40 28.71 12.14
CA LYS A 294 7.62 29.84 12.64
C LYS A 294 6.65 29.44 13.74
N ASN A 295 6.00 28.30 13.59
CA ASN A 295 4.92 27.88 14.47
C ASN A 295 5.07 26.43 14.90
N ILE A 296 4.96 26.17 16.21
CA ILE A 296 4.73 24.87 16.81
C ILE A 296 3.35 24.92 17.46
N VAL A 297 2.43 24.09 16.97
CA VAL A 297 1.03 24.09 17.42
C VAL A 297 0.71 22.77 18.09
N PHE A 298 0.42 22.82 19.38
CA PHE A 298 0.05 21.66 20.17
C PHE A 298 -1.47 21.48 20.20
N GLY A 299 -1.94 20.23 20.07
CA GLY A 299 -3.37 19.89 20.13
C GLY A 299 -3.85 19.47 21.52
N GLY A 300 -2.97 19.20 22.44
CA GLY A 300 -3.26 18.66 23.76
C GLY A 300 -2.53 19.37 24.90
N ASP A 301 -2.64 18.75 26.08
CA ASP A 301 -1.91 19.15 27.28
C ASP A 301 -0.71 18.19 27.47
N TYR A 302 0.49 18.74 27.76
CA TYR A 302 1.73 17.97 27.74
C TYR A 302 2.48 18.12 29.06
N TYR A 303 2.68 17.01 29.77
CA TYR A 303 3.29 16.99 31.09
C TYR A 303 4.76 16.56 31.15
N ASN A 304 5.34 16.04 30.03
CA ASN A 304 6.69 15.47 30.04
C ASN A 304 7.54 15.94 28.85
N PHE A 305 7.89 17.21 28.85
CA PHE A 305 8.98 17.69 28.00
C PHE A 305 10.32 17.39 28.67
N THR A 306 11.19 16.66 28.03
CA THR A 306 12.54 16.47 28.56
C THR A 306 13.41 17.72 28.38
N ASP A 307 13.11 18.55 27.37
CA ASP A 307 13.75 19.85 27.18
C ASP A 307 13.12 20.61 25.99
N LEU A 308 12.17 21.50 26.27
CA LEU A 308 11.60 22.40 25.26
C LEU A 308 12.58 23.49 24.83
N SER A 309 13.53 23.89 25.70
CA SER A 309 14.48 24.96 25.41
C SER A 309 15.46 24.54 24.29
N SER A 310 15.79 23.26 24.18
CA SER A 310 16.63 22.72 23.09
C SER A 310 15.87 22.55 21.77
N THR A 311 14.55 22.73 21.77
CA THR A 311 13.71 22.63 20.55
C THR A 311 13.36 24.00 19.96
N ALA A 312 13.55 25.08 20.72
CA ALA A 312 13.17 26.42 20.30
C ALA A 312 14.17 27.00 19.30
N VAL A 313 13.72 27.29 18.11
CA VAL A 313 14.44 28.12 17.12
C VAL A 313 14.10 29.58 17.44
N THR A 314 15.07 30.48 17.43
CA THR A 314 14.87 31.91 17.68
C THR A 314 13.77 32.46 16.78
N GLY A 315 12.74 33.10 17.37
CA GLY A 315 11.60 33.67 16.63
C GLY A 315 10.42 32.73 16.41
N THR A 316 10.49 31.47 16.86
CA THR A 316 9.36 30.52 16.78
C THR A 316 8.26 30.87 17.81
N TYR A 317 7.00 30.80 17.38
CA TYR A 317 5.84 30.86 18.27
C TYR A 317 5.38 29.45 18.64
N THR A 318 5.10 29.24 19.94
CA THR A 318 4.51 28.00 20.45
C THR A 318 3.06 28.25 20.85
N TYR A 319 2.14 27.47 20.25
CA TYR A 319 0.71 27.60 20.46
C TYR A 319 0.15 26.41 21.23
N TYR A 320 -0.72 26.65 22.20
CA TYR A 320 -1.40 25.63 22.98
C TYR A 320 -2.90 25.89 23.08
N PRO A 321 -3.76 24.86 23.22
CA PRO A 321 -5.20 25.06 23.37
C PRO A 321 -5.51 25.81 24.69
N SER A 322 -6.31 26.87 24.62
CA SER A 322 -6.63 27.71 25.75
C SER A 322 -7.28 26.97 26.94
N LYS A 323 -7.97 25.86 26.67
CA LYS A 323 -8.53 24.99 27.73
C LYS A 323 -7.47 24.30 28.61
N TYR A 324 -6.20 24.33 28.22
CA TYR A 324 -5.06 23.73 28.94
C TYR A 324 -4.09 24.78 29.49
N ALA A 325 -4.50 26.05 29.58
CA ALA A 325 -3.63 27.17 29.97
C ALA A 325 -2.90 26.94 31.31
N ASP A 326 -3.58 26.33 32.28
CA ASP A 326 -2.99 26.06 33.61
C ASP A 326 -1.81 25.09 33.53
N GLY A 327 -1.92 24.02 32.71
CA GLY A 327 -0.84 23.05 32.48
C GLY A 327 0.36 23.67 31.79
N TRP A 328 0.12 24.57 30.84
CA TRP A 328 1.17 25.23 30.04
C TRP A 328 1.87 26.38 30.80
N SER A 329 1.25 26.94 31.81
CA SER A 329 1.82 28.05 32.64
C SER A 329 3.13 27.66 33.35
N HIS A 330 3.43 26.37 33.48
CA HIS A 330 4.64 25.86 34.14
C HIS A 330 5.87 25.80 33.23
N TYR A 331 5.70 26.07 31.93
CA TYR A 331 6.80 26.00 30.95
C TYR A 331 7.30 27.42 30.62
N ASP A 332 8.58 27.64 30.85
CA ASP A 332 9.27 28.89 30.49
C ASP A 332 9.73 28.84 29.03
N VAL A 333 8.77 28.93 28.11
CA VAL A 333 9.02 28.93 26.66
C VAL A 333 8.73 30.32 26.10
N VAL A 334 9.70 30.89 25.41
CA VAL A 334 9.57 32.18 24.75
C VAL A 334 8.49 32.16 23.68
N ASN A 335 7.70 33.23 23.56
CA ASN A 335 6.64 33.36 22.53
C ASN A 335 5.49 32.34 22.61
N MET A 336 5.10 31.92 23.81
CA MET A 336 3.90 31.09 24.01
C MET A 336 2.61 31.88 23.81
N LYS A 337 1.64 31.27 23.12
CA LYS A 337 0.30 31.82 22.88
C LYS A 337 -0.76 30.75 23.02
N SER A 338 -1.88 31.11 23.68
CA SER A 338 -3.06 30.26 23.69
C SER A 338 -3.88 30.45 22.40
N TYR A 339 -4.55 29.39 21.95
CA TYR A 339 -5.49 29.44 20.82
C TYR A 339 -6.78 28.67 21.13
N SER A 340 -7.88 29.05 20.47
CA SER A 340 -9.15 28.33 20.56
C SER A 340 -9.10 27.10 19.65
N ALA A 341 -8.87 25.91 20.23
CA ALA A 341 -8.74 24.68 19.47
C ALA A 341 -10.10 24.20 18.93
N PRO A 342 -10.15 23.62 17.71
CA PRO A 342 -11.35 23.00 17.17
C PRO A 342 -11.90 21.90 18.09
N THR A 343 -13.19 21.98 18.39
CA THR A 343 -13.93 20.95 19.17
C THR A 343 -14.72 20.02 18.29
N SER A 344 -15.08 20.45 17.08
CA SER A 344 -15.72 19.63 16.05
C SER A 344 -15.36 20.11 14.66
N VAL A 345 -15.56 19.24 13.68
CA VAL A 345 -15.39 19.52 12.24
C VAL A 345 -16.59 18.99 11.47
N ALA A 346 -16.89 19.59 10.33
CA ALA A 346 -17.84 19.11 9.36
C ALA A 346 -17.21 19.10 7.97
N ILE A 347 -17.59 18.11 7.15
CA ILE A 347 -17.15 17.97 5.76
C ILE A 347 -18.38 18.14 4.87
N SER A 348 -18.26 18.95 3.81
CA SER A 348 -19.29 19.17 2.82
C SER A 348 -18.68 19.27 1.41
N GLY A 349 -19.51 19.08 0.39
CA GLY A 349 -19.11 19.12 -1.01
C GLY A 349 -19.53 17.88 -1.78
N THR A 350 -19.02 17.73 -3.00
CA THR A 350 -19.33 16.61 -3.87
C THR A 350 -18.61 15.35 -3.38
N THR A 351 -19.39 14.29 -3.09
CA THR A 351 -18.89 13.01 -2.59
C THR A 351 -18.96 11.87 -3.62
N GLU A 352 -19.26 12.22 -4.87
CA GLU A 352 -19.30 11.29 -6.01
C GLU A 352 -18.46 11.85 -7.16
N ALA A 353 -17.69 11.01 -7.83
CA ALA A 353 -16.84 11.41 -8.94
C ALA A 353 -16.66 10.26 -9.95
N ALA A 354 -16.38 10.60 -11.20
CA ALA A 354 -15.89 9.64 -12.19
C ALA A 354 -14.39 9.38 -12.00
N PRO A 355 -13.85 8.23 -12.46
CA PRO A 355 -12.39 8.00 -12.46
C PRO A 355 -11.63 9.13 -13.17
N GLY A 356 -10.52 9.55 -12.60
CA GLY A 356 -9.70 10.67 -13.10
C GLY A 356 -10.15 12.06 -12.64
N ALA A 357 -11.33 12.20 -12.06
CA ALA A 357 -11.83 13.50 -11.58
C ALA A 357 -11.05 13.98 -10.35
N LYS A 358 -10.94 15.30 -10.24
CA LYS A 358 -10.38 16.01 -9.08
C LYS A 358 -11.51 16.69 -8.32
N VAL A 359 -11.57 16.45 -7.01
CA VAL A 359 -12.62 16.99 -6.12
C VAL A 359 -11.97 17.65 -4.92
N THR A 360 -12.51 18.80 -4.51
CA THR A 360 -12.13 19.46 -3.26
C THR A 360 -13.34 19.46 -2.33
N LEU A 361 -13.15 18.95 -1.11
CA LEU A 361 -14.16 19.02 -0.05
C LEU A 361 -13.92 20.26 0.82
N LYS A 362 -14.99 20.86 1.28
CA LYS A 362 -14.94 21.95 2.25
C LYS A 362 -14.97 21.35 3.65
N VAL A 363 -13.94 21.65 4.44
CA VAL A 363 -13.86 21.31 5.86
C VAL A 363 -14.10 22.57 6.68
N THR A 364 -15.00 22.52 7.65
CA THR A 364 -15.30 23.63 8.57
C THR A 364 -15.13 23.17 10.00
N ALA A 365 -14.40 23.94 10.80
CA ALA A 365 -14.16 23.66 12.21
C ALA A 365 -14.98 24.58 13.10
N THR A 366 -15.32 24.10 14.29
CA THR A 366 -16.04 24.87 15.34
C THR A 366 -15.18 24.88 16.61
N PRO A 367 -15.01 26.05 17.27
CA PRO A 367 -15.55 27.37 16.90
C PRO A 367 -14.91 27.93 15.64
N ALA A 368 -15.65 28.71 14.86
CA ALA A 368 -15.15 29.36 13.65
C ALA A 368 -14.20 30.52 14.01
N GLY A 369 -13.23 30.82 13.11
CA GLY A 369 -12.38 32.00 13.19
C GLY A 369 -11.15 31.90 14.10
N GLY A 370 -10.84 30.71 14.64
CA GLY A 370 -9.57 30.48 15.35
C GLY A 370 -8.37 30.43 14.40
N GLU A 371 -7.18 30.83 14.86
CA GLU A 371 -5.95 30.97 14.07
C GLU A 371 -5.56 29.66 13.32
N PHE A 372 -5.88 28.49 13.90
CA PHE A 372 -5.55 27.16 13.32
C PHE A 372 -6.79 26.32 13.00
N ASN A 373 -7.97 26.92 12.87
CA ASN A 373 -9.22 26.20 12.58
C ASN A 373 -9.25 25.60 11.15
N ASN A 374 -8.43 26.12 10.23
CA ASN A 374 -8.27 25.60 8.88
C ASN A 374 -7.11 24.58 8.76
N VAL A 375 -6.49 24.20 9.89
CA VAL A 375 -5.43 23.21 9.91
C VAL A 375 -6.01 21.83 10.15
N TYR A 376 -6.07 21.06 9.08
CA TYR A 376 -6.54 19.67 9.10
C TYR A 376 -5.79 18.85 8.06
N VAL A 377 -5.82 17.54 8.24
CA VAL A 377 -5.34 16.56 7.25
C VAL A 377 -6.52 15.74 6.77
N LEU A 378 -6.64 15.57 5.46
CA LEU A 378 -7.57 14.62 4.85
C LEU A 378 -6.91 13.26 4.69
N LYS A 379 -7.65 12.19 4.95
CA LYS A 379 -7.24 10.80 4.75
C LYS A 379 -8.30 10.04 3.99
N SER A 380 -7.86 9.16 3.10
CA SER A 380 -8.72 8.20 2.41
C SER A 380 -8.49 6.81 3.00
N SER A 381 -9.55 6.12 3.37
CA SER A 381 -9.45 4.73 3.86
C SER A 381 -9.00 3.75 2.75
N ASN A 382 -9.13 4.15 1.47
CA ASN A 382 -8.63 3.38 0.33
C ASN A 382 -8.06 4.31 -0.76
N PRO A 383 -6.74 4.59 -0.73
CA PRO A 383 -6.09 5.46 -1.71
C PRO A 383 -6.10 4.94 -3.16
N ASN A 384 -6.38 3.63 -3.35
CA ASN A 384 -6.55 3.07 -4.70
C ASN A 384 -7.88 3.48 -5.33
N VAL A 385 -8.90 3.75 -4.51
CA VAL A 385 -10.19 4.30 -4.96
C VAL A 385 -10.10 5.81 -5.11
N ALA A 386 -9.66 6.51 -4.07
CA ALA A 386 -9.47 7.95 -4.11
C ALA A 386 -8.23 8.36 -3.29
N TYR A 387 -7.29 9.03 -3.95
CA TYR A 387 -6.04 9.50 -3.37
C TYR A 387 -6.16 10.97 -2.96
N ILE A 388 -5.55 11.34 -1.85
CA ILE A 388 -5.45 12.74 -1.41
C ILE A 388 -4.08 13.26 -1.83
N SER A 389 -4.05 14.25 -2.70
CA SER A 389 -2.81 14.95 -3.09
C SER A 389 -2.33 15.90 -1.98
N ASP A 390 -1.09 16.36 -2.09
CA ASP A 390 -0.44 17.20 -1.07
C ASP A 390 -1.15 18.54 -0.81
N ASP A 391 -1.91 19.02 -1.78
CA ASP A 391 -2.74 20.23 -1.66
C ASP A 391 -4.14 19.95 -1.08
N GLY A 392 -4.43 18.72 -0.68
CA GLY A 392 -5.73 18.29 -0.14
C GLY A 392 -6.79 17.98 -1.22
N THR A 393 -6.41 17.99 -2.51
CA THR A 393 -7.32 17.60 -3.60
C THR A 393 -7.51 16.09 -3.61
N ILE A 394 -8.76 15.64 -3.73
CA ILE A 394 -9.12 14.24 -3.88
C ILE A 394 -9.05 13.87 -5.37
N ILE A 395 -8.23 12.90 -5.70
CA ILE A 395 -8.08 12.35 -7.05
C ILE A 395 -8.80 11.01 -7.09
N ALA A 396 -9.91 10.93 -7.79
CA ALA A 396 -10.65 9.68 -8.03
C ALA A 396 -9.81 8.78 -8.95
N ARG A 397 -9.48 7.54 -8.52
CA ARG A 397 -8.60 6.63 -9.26
C ARG A 397 -9.37 5.45 -9.85
N ALA A 398 -9.80 4.54 -9.02
CA ALA A 398 -10.52 3.35 -9.43
C ALA A 398 -11.97 3.39 -8.90
N THR A 399 -12.88 2.77 -9.64
CA THR A 399 -14.28 2.62 -9.22
C THR A 399 -14.37 1.89 -7.88
N GLY A 400 -15.20 2.41 -6.98
CA GLY A 400 -15.37 1.87 -5.64
C GLY A 400 -15.84 2.91 -4.63
N ILE A 401 -15.79 2.55 -3.37
CA ILE A 401 -16.19 3.41 -2.25
C ILE A 401 -15.01 3.51 -1.30
N THR A 402 -14.79 4.70 -0.77
CA THR A 402 -13.83 4.97 0.29
C THR A 402 -14.41 5.95 1.29
N THR A 403 -13.84 6.01 2.47
CA THR A 403 -14.18 7.03 3.47
C THR A 403 -13.10 8.10 3.47
N ILE A 404 -13.49 9.36 3.30
CA ILE A 404 -12.60 10.50 3.47
C ILE A 404 -12.82 11.07 4.86
N THR A 405 -11.76 11.17 5.65
CA THR A 405 -11.81 11.70 7.02
C THR A 405 -10.90 12.92 7.14
N ALA A 406 -11.42 13.98 7.74
CA ALA A 406 -10.65 15.15 8.16
C ALA A 406 -10.27 15.01 9.64
N TYR A 407 -9.01 15.28 9.97
CA TYR A 407 -8.47 15.28 11.33
C TYR A 407 -7.84 16.62 11.64
N THR A 408 -8.17 17.18 12.79
CA THR A 408 -7.52 18.39 13.32
C THR A 408 -6.41 18.03 14.32
N VAL A 409 -5.54 18.97 14.61
CA VAL A 409 -4.47 18.82 15.61
C VAL A 409 -5.02 18.55 17.02
N SER A 410 -6.20 19.11 17.35
CA SER A 410 -6.86 18.91 18.65
C SER A 410 -7.57 17.56 18.80
N GLY A 411 -7.62 16.75 17.75
CA GLY A 411 -8.28 15.44 17.76
C GLY A 411 -9.71 15.43 17.25
N ALA A 412 -10.32 16.59 16.96
CA ALA A 412 -11.63 16.61 16.32
C ALA A 412 -11.55 16.01 14.91
N SER A 413 -12.53 15.19 14.54
CA SER A 413 -12.56 14.53 13.24
C SER A 413 -13.99 14.40 12.69
N ALA A 414 -14.11 14.32 11.38
CA ALA A 414 -15.35 14.01 10.67
C ALA A 414 -15.05 13.17 9.43
N SER A 415 -16.03 12.38 9.00
CA SER A 415 -15.89 11.50 7.85
C SER A 415 -17.06 11.60 6.91
N VAL A 416 -16.79 11.44 5.61
CA VAL A 416 -17.81 11.28 4.55
C VAL A 416 -17.49 10.06 3.72
N THR A 417 -18.54 9.39 3.25
CA THR A 417 -18.40 8.35 2.23
C THR A 417 -18.17 9.02 0.87
N PHE A 418 -17.12 8.60 0.16
CA PHE A 418 -16.79 9.09 -1.18
C PHE A 418 -16.86 7.93 -2.17
N SER A 419 -17.61 8.12 -3.26
CA SER A 419 -17.86 7.11 -4.28
C SER A 419 -17.18 7.50 -5.59
N VAL A 420 -16.38 6.59 -6.14
CA VAL A 420 -15.91 6.68 -7.52
C VAL A 420 -16.81 5.77 -8.35
N THR A 421 -17.69 6.40 -9.13
CA THR A 421 -18.76 5.70 -9.86
C THR A 421 -18.25 5.13 -11.19
N PRO A 422 -18.66 3.90 -11.58
CA PRO A 422 -18.30 3.35 -12.88
C PRO A 422 -19.02 4.09 -14.03
N ASP A 423 -18.52 3.92 -15.23
CA ASP A 423 -19.18 4.41 -16.44
C ASP A 423 -20.59 3.82 -16.59
N LYS A 424 -21.50 4.61 -17.15
CA LYS A 424 -22.87 4.12 -17.44
C LYS A 424 -22.88 3.07 -18.53
N PRO A 425 -23.72 2.03 -18.43
CA PRO A 425 -23.90 1.07 -19.51
C PRO A 425 -24.34 1.73 -20.83
N GLN A 426 -23.67 1.35 -21.93
CA GLN A 426 -23.92 1.86 -23.27
C GLN A 426 -24.51 0.76 -24.17
N ASN A 427 -25.12 1.19 -25.30
CA ASN A 427 -25.67 0.29 -26.30
C ASN A 427 -26.70 -0.69 -25.72
N LEU A 428 -27.53 -0.21 -24.75
CA LEU A 428 -28.64 -1.00 -24.24
C LEU A 428 -29.61 -1.27 -25.38
N THR A 429 -29.97 -2.53 -25.58
CA THR A 429 -31.04 -2.98 -26.49
C THR A 429 -32.06 -3.79 -25.71
N ALA A 430 -33.27 -3.84 -26.23
CA ALA A 430 -34.34 -4.66 -25.68
C ALA A 430 -35.10 -5.32 -26.85
N THR A 431 -35.13 -6.63 -26.87
CA THR A 431 -35.81 -7.42 -27.91
C THR A 431 -36.87 -8.32 -27.28
N ALA A 432 -38.02 -8.44 -27.92
CA ALA A 432 -39.05 -9.39 -27.49
C ALA A 432 -38.58 -10.82 -27.74
N LYS A 433 -38.51 -11.62 -26.68
CA LYS A 433 -38.12 -13.05 -26.76
C LYS A 433 -39.36 -13.94 -26.88
N THR A 434 -40.41 -13.58 -26.15
CA THR A 434 -41.73 -14.18 -26.20
C THR A 434 -42.79 -13.12 -25.95
N THR A 435 -44.09 -13.51 -26.00
CA THR A 435 -45.21 -12.62 -25.64
C THR A 435 -45.19 -12.17 -24.18
N THR A 436 -44.36 -12.79 -23.32
CA THR A 436 -44.28 -12.52 -21.87
C THR A 436 -42.86 -12.29 -21.38
N SER A 437 -41.86 -12.17 -22.28
CA SER A 437 -40.48 -11.93 -21.90
C SER A 437 -39.73 -11.07 -22.92
N ALA A 438 -38.77 -10.29 -22.41
CA ALA A 438 -37.84 -9.48 -23.19
C ALA A 438 -36.40 -9.79 -22.80
N GLU A 439 -35.53 -9.81 -23.79
CA GLU A 439 -34.10 -9.92 -23.62
C GLU A 439 -33.44 -8.53 -23.72
N LEU A 440 -32.64 -8.20 -22.72
CA LEU A 440 -31.89 -6.97 -22.69
C LEU A 440 -30.39 -7.31 -22.81
N THR A 441 -29.69 -6.55 -23.64
CA THR A 441 -28.23 -6.65 -23.75
C THR A 441 -27.61 -5.26 -23.80
N TRP A 442 -26.37 -5.14 -23.34
CA TRP A 442 -25.63 -3.87 -23.33
C TRP A 442 -24.14 -4.11 -23.47
N LYS A 443 -23.36 -3.06 -23.69
CA LYS A 443 -21.90 -3.17 -23.73
C LYS A 443 -21.38 -3.50 -22.34
N GLU A 444 -20.52 -4.51 -22.23
CA GLU A 444 -19.86 -4.89 -20.99
C GLU A 444 -19.01 -3.75 -20.44
N ILE A 445 -19.09 -3.53 -19.13
CA ILE A 445 -18.26 -2.59 -18.37
C ILE A 445 -17.28 -3.44 -17.52
N PRO A 446 -15.98 -3.28 -17.71
CA PRO A 446 -14.99 -4.06 -16.97
C PRO A 446 -14.97 -3.67 -15.48
N ASN A 447 -14.59 -4.61 -14.62
CA ASN A 447 -14.37 -4.40 -13.19
C ASN A 447 -15.61 -3.93 -12.40
N VAL A 448 -16.83 -4.21 -12.87
CA VAL A 448 -18.06 -4.00 -12.11
C VAL A 448 -18.49 -5.29 -11.40
N THR A 449 -19.17 -5.15 -10.26
CA THR A 449 -19.74 -6.31 -9.54
C THR A 449 -20.98 -6.84 -10.25
N GLY A 450 -21.74 -5.98 -10.91
CA GLY A 450 -22.96 -6.36 -11.65
C GLY A 450 -23.77 -5.17 -12.13
N TYR A 451 -24.99 -5.47 -12.56
CA TYR A 451 -25.92 -4.54 -13.18
C TYR A 451 -27.29 -4.63 -12.51
N ASN A 452 -27.91 -3.49 -12.28
CA ASN A 452 -29.29 -3.37 -11.82
C ASN A 452 -30.18 -2.98 -13.00
N ILE A 453 -31.24 -3.74 -13.23
CA ILE A 453 -32.18 -3.54 -14.33
C ILE A 453 -33.47 -2.91 -13.79
N TYR A 454 -33.89 -1.84 -14.45
CA TYR A 454 -35.07 -1.08 -14.07
C TYR A 454 -36.08 -1.05 -15.21
N ARG A 455 -37.36 -1.20 -14.88
CA ARG A 455 -38.48 -1.24 -15.81
C ARG A 455 -39.54 -0.21 -15.44
N SER A 456 -40.17 0.37 -16.47
CA SER A 456 -41.38 1.20 -16.36
C SER A 456 -42.36 0.82 -17.46
N THR A 457 -43.63 1.14 -17.30
CA THR A 457 -44.68 1.08 -18.34
C THR A 457 -44.85 2.41 -19.09
N SER A 458 -44.08 3.44 -18.70
CA SER A 458 -44.06 4.75 -19.35
C SER A 458 -42.63 5.24 -19.52
N LYS A 459 -42.33 5.90 -20.65
CA LYS A 459 -40.97 6.42 -20.95
C LYS A 459 -40.47 7.37 -19.88
N ASN A 460 -41.32 8.22 -19.35
CA ASN A 460 -41.02 9.25 -18.35
C ASN A 460 -41.59 8.90 -16.96
N GLY A 461 -42.05 7.66 -16.78
CA GLY A 461 -42.63 7.21 -15.52
C GLY A 461 -41.57 6.76 -14.48
N THR A 462 -42.07 6.30 -13.33
CA THR A 462 -41.22 5.74 -12.29
C THR A 462 -40.70 4.37 -12.73
N PHE A 463 -39.37 4.23 -12.74
CA PHE A 463 -38.70 2.99 -13.01
C PHE A 463 -38.48 2.21 -11.70
N LYS A 464 -38.94 0.96 -11.68
CA LYS A 464 -38.72 0.05 -10.55
C LYS A 464 -37.64 -0.97 -10.91
N LYS A 465 -36.78 -1.31 -9.97
CA LYS A 465 -35.78 -2.40 -10.12
C LYS A 465 -36.54 -3.73 -10.30
N VAL A 466 -36.25 -4.45 -11.38
CA VAL A 466 -36.88 -5.74 -11.72
C VAL A 466 -35.91 -6.90 -11.62
N GLY A 467 -34.60 -6.62 -11.52
CA GLY A 467 -33.60 -7.66 -11.34
C GLY A 467 -32.17 -7.12 -11.29
N SER A 468 -31.23 -8.06 -11.15
CA SER A 468 -29.79 -7.82 -11.25
C SER A 468 -29.15 -8.90 -12.10
N ALA A 469 -28.04 -8.58 -12.76
CA ALA A 469 -27.23 -9.50 -13.55
C ALA A 469 -25.74 -9.31 -13.23
N THR A 470 -24.95 -10.37 -13.35
CA THR A 470 -23.48 -10.32 -13.27
C THR A 470 -22.82 -10.28 -14.64
N THR A 471 -23.60 -10.49 -15.69
CA THR A 471 -23.20 -10.41 -17.11
C THR A 471 -23.90 -9.23 -17.78
N ASN A 472 -23.52 -8.90 -19.00
CA ASN A 472 -24.07 -7.83 -19.82
C ASN A 472 -25.41 -8.17 -20.50
N SER A 473 -26.17 -9.11 -19.94
CA SER A 473 -27.49 -9.51 -20.42
C SER A 473 -28.47 -9.82 -19.29
N TYR A 474 -29.78 -9.66 -19.57
CA TYR A 474 -30.84 -10.00 -18.64
C TYR A 474 -32.13 -10.35 -19.39
N THR A 475 -32.81 -11.41 -18.98
CA THR A 475 -34.13 -11.75 -19.48
C THR A 475 -35.20 -11.36 -18.46
N ASP A 476 -35.99 -10.35 -18.79
CA ASP A 476 -37.15 -9.96 -18.01
C ASP A 476 -38.35 -10.83 -18.38
N LYS A 477 -39.03 -11.38 -17.39
CA LYS A 477 -40.17 -12.29 -17.52
C LYS A 477 -41.44 -11.67 -16.89
N GLY A 478 -42.61 -12.28 -17.15
CA GLY A 478 -43.88 -11.85 -16.57
C GLY A 478 -44.42 -10.59 -17.20
N LEU A 479 -44.09 -10.32 -18.45
CA LEU A 479 -44.65 -9.21 -19.22
C LEU A 479 -46.05 -9.54 -19.69
N SER A 480 -46.90 -8.53 -19.85
CA SER A 480 -48.23 -8.68 -20.43
C SER A 480 -48.17 -8.54 -21.96
N LYS A 481 -48.75 -9.52 -22.68
CA LYS A 481 -48.82 -9.54 -24.15
C LYS A 481 -49.31 -8.21 -24.69
N GLY A 482 -48.61 -7.67 -25.68
CA GLY A 482 -48.99 -6.46 -26.41
C GLY A 482 -48.69 -5.14 -25.70
N LYS A 483 -48.25 -5.16 -24.42
CA LYS A 483 -47.85 -3.95 -23.68
C LYS A 483 -46.41 -3.54 -24.02
N THR A 484 -46.17 -2.22 -24.04
CA THR A 484 -44.84 -1.65 -24.20
C THR A 484 -44.20 -1.42 -22.82
N TYR A 485 -42.95 -1.82 -22.69
CA TYR A 485 -42.14 -1.61 -21.50
C TYR A 485 -40.87 -0.83 -21.84
N TYR A 486 -40.43 -0.02 -20.88
CA TYR A 486 -39.26 0.84 -20.98
C TYR A 486 -38.23 0.36 -19.98
N TYR A 487 -36.95 0.30 -20.39
CA TYR A 487 -35.88 -0.19 -19.57
C TYR A 487 -34.71 0.78 -19.53
N LYS A 488 -34.04 0.80 -18.40
CA LYS A 488 -32.70 1.39 -18.20
C LYS A 488 -31.88 0.49 -17.29
N VAL A 489 -30.58 0.55 -17.42
CA VAL A 489 -29.62 -0.28 -16.66
C VAL A 489 -28.61 0.63 -16.02
N ALA A 490 -28.18 0.32 -14.79
CA ALA A 490 -27.03 0.91 -14.13
C ALA A 490 -26.10 -0.22 -13.68
N CYS A 491 -24.79 -0.08 -13.85
CA CYS A 491 -23.83 -0.99 -13.24
C CYS A 491 -23.45 -0.52 -11.85
N TYR A 492 -22.84 -1.42 -11.05
CA TYR A 492 -22.39 -1.09 -9.70
C TYR A 492 -21.13 -1.87 -9.30
N VAL A 493 -20.39 -1.26 -8.38
CA VAL A 493 -19.29 -1.90 -7.65
C VAL A 493 -19.69 -1.97 -6.19
N ASN A 494 -19.52 -3.14 -5.56
CA ASN A 494 -19.72 -3.32 -4.13
C ASN A 494 -18.41 -3.08 -3.37
N SER A 495 -18.49 -2.31 -2.29
CA SER A 495 -17.40 -2.15 -1.32
C SER A 495 -18.02 -1.96 0.07
N ASP A 496 -17.57 -2.74 1.04
CA ASP A 496 -17.98 -2.66 2.45
C ASP A 496 -19.51 -2.61 2.66
N GLY A 497 -20.23 -3.45 1.90
CA GLY A 497 -21.70 -3.54 1.97
C GLY A 497 -22.47 -2.39 1.30
N LYS A 498 -21.77 -1.45 0.67
CA LYS A 498 -22.36 -0.33 -0.09
C LYS A 498 -22.15 -0.51 -1.58
N GLN A 499 -23.02 0.14 -2.37
CA GLN A 499 -22.95 0.12 -3.84
C GLN A 499 -22.58 1.51 -4.38
N ALA A 500 -21.47 1.59 -5.13
CA ALA A 500 -21.20 2.72 -6.02
C ALA A 500 -21.93 2.47 -7.35
N LEU A 501 -23.02 3.19 -7.59
CA LEU A 501 -23.85 3.04 -8.78
C LEU A 501 -23.38 3.99 -9.88
N SER A 502 -23.41 3.51 -11.14
CA SER A 502 -23.24 4.37 -12.30
C SER A 502 -24.49 5.24 -12.54
N ALA A 503 -24.36 6.24 -13.40
CA ALA A 503 -25.51 6.82 -14.05
C ALA A 503 -26.26 5.74 -14.86
N TYR A 504 -27.54 5.98 -15.15
CA TYR A 504 -28.34 5.07 -15.96
C TYR A 504 -27.95 5.13 -17.45
N SER A 505 -28.09 3.99 -18.14
CA SER A 505 -28.08 3.92 -19.60
C SER A 505 -29.17 4.80 -20.19
N SER A 506 -29.14 5.03 -21.51
CA SER A 506 -30.28 5.53 -22.26
C SER A 506 -31.47 4.58 -22.08
N VAL A 507 -32.69 5.15 -22.14
CA VAL A 507 -33.93 4.37 -22.04
C VAL A 507 -34.24 3.73 -23.40
N VAL A 508 -34.50 2.43 -23.39
CA VAL A 508 -35.01 1.68 -24.56
C VAL A 508 -36.39 1.14 -24.30
N SER A 509 -37.12 0.81 -25.34
CA SER A 509 -38.46 0.24 -25.20
C SER A 509 -38.62 -1.03 -26.03
N VAL A 510 -39.46 -1.93 -25.55
CA VAL A 510 -39.85 -3.13 -26.26
C VAL A 510 -41.33 -3.41 -26.05
N LYS A 511 -42.05 -3.80 -27.11
CA LYS A 511 -43.42 -4.30 -27.02
C LYS A 511 -43.39 -5.81 -26.85
N ALA A 512 -44.04 -6.32 -25.79
CA ALA A 512 -44.12 -7.75 -25.50
C ALA A 512 -44.96 -8.46 -26.61
N ALA A 513 -44.28 -8.99 -27.59
CA ALA A 513 -44.88 -9.67 -28.77
C ALA A 513 -44.06 -10.92 -29.09
N ALA A 514 -44.65 -11.90 -29.78
CA ALA A 514 -43.87 -13.00 -30.32
C ALA A 514 -42.83 -12.45 -31.32
N PRO A 515 -41.59 -12.99 -31.36
CA PRO A 515 -40.63 -12.65 -32.41
C PRO A 515 -41.25 -12.94 -33.78
N ALA A 516 -40.95 -12.09 -34.76
CA ALA A 516 -41.37 -12.35 -36.14
C ALA A 516 -40.82 -13.71 -36.60
N PRO A 517 -41.60 -14.55 -37.31
CA PRO A 517 -41.10 -15.81 -37.83
C PRO A 517 -39.88 -15.53 -38.72
N ALA A 518 -38.86 -16.35 -38.58
CA ALA A 518 -37.69 -16.27 -39.42
C ALA A 518 -38.12 -16.43 -40.87
N GLN A 519 -37.76 -15.48 -41.74
CA GLN A 519 -38.01 -15.63 -43.18
C GLN A 519 -37.21 -16.86 -43.68
N ILE A 520 -37.95 -17.91 -44.01
CA ILE A 520 -37.39 -19.05 -44.72
C ILE A 520 -37.12 -18.54 -46.14
N SER A 521 -35.87 -18.27 -46.47
CA SER A 521 -35.46 -18.05 -47.83
C SER A 521 -35.66 -19.39 -48.60
N ALA A 522 -36.74 -19.49 -49.36
CA ALA A 522 -36.90 -20.58 -50.29
C ALA A 522 -35.71 -20.55 -51.27
N LYS A 523 -34.82 -21.51 -51.18
CA LYS A 523 -33.89 -21.82 -52.26
C LYS A 523 -34.75 -22.18 -53.46
N LYS A 524 -34.78 -21.34 -54.50
CA LYS A 524 -35.23 -21.73 -55.83
C LYS A 524 -34.40 -22.93 -56.26
N ALA A 525 -35.08 -24.04 -56.59
CA ALA A 525 -34.54 -25.21 -57.22
C ALA A 525 -33.99 -24.86 -58.62
#